data_94a7e9cc368458731c30fcf6c9cf0b12
#
_entry.id   94a7e9cc368458731c30fcf6c9cf0b12
#
_cell.length_a   1.000
_cell.length_b   1.000
_cell.length_c   1.000
_cell.angle_alpha   90.00
_cell.angle_beta   90.00
_cell.angle_gamma   90.00
#
_symmetry.space_group_name_H-M   'P 1'
#
loop_
_entity.id
_entity.type
_entity.pdbx_description
1 polymer ?
#
loop_
_entity_poly.entity_id
_entity_poly.type
_entity_poly.pdbx_seq_one_letter_code
_entity_poly.pdbx_strand_id
1 'polypeptide(L)'
;MWTLRERLLPSQPRPSIYGGYDVPAKPSLPATRQPVHWSPRINPAVTVLTELPDHLLGTGMAPHAVPAEPPDHAAPPHLLLTVVEPCASIAALIPFDDDMPGRIEALNRLWHAQRGKRIPPDTRITRQQRGRLRLMLQACDGRCRGASYRAIAEVMFGTERVAADPWKTSPLRDRVIGLVEGGTGLIAGGYLRLFRHRRRA
;
A
#
# COMPACT_ATOMS: atom_id res chain seq x y z
N MET A 1 25.46 -16.93 26.32
CA MET A 1 24.20 -16.51 26.95
C MET A 1 23.44 -15.70 25.92
N TRP A 2 22.74 -16.39 24.99
CA TRP A 2 21.98 -15.79 23.91
C TRP A 2 20.57 -15.58 24.41
N THR A 3 20.16 -14.34 24.44
CA THR A 3 18.97 -13.86 25.12
C THR A 3 17.72 -14.04 24.27
N LEU A 4 16.59 -14.18 24.92
CA LEU A 4 15.19 -14.33 24.49
C LEU A 4 14.71 -13.54 23.25
N ARG A 5 15.55 -12.73 22.62
CA ARG A 5 15.23 -11.94 21.43
C ARG A 5 15.06 -12.75 20.15
N GLU A 6 15.63 -13.93 20.05
CA GLU A 6 15.53 -14.78 18.84
C GLU A 6 14.28 -15.66 18.78
N ARG A 7 13.52 -15.78 19.87
CA ARG A 7 12.32 -16.63 19.91
C ARG A 7 11.02 -15.93 19.50
N LEU A 8 11.03 -14.61 19.32
CA LEU A 8 9.81 -13.84 19.00
C LEU A 8 9.81 -13.24 17.57
N LEU A 9 10.87 -13.43 16.81
CA LEU A 9 10.80 -13.19 15.39
C LEU A 9 10.45 -14.52 14.73
N PRO A 10 9.25 -14.70 14.19
CA PRO A 10 8.99 -15.82 13.31
C PRO A 10 10.07 -15.78 12.22
N SER A 11 10.68 -16.93 11.96
CA SER A 11 11.64 -17.14 10.87
C SER A 11 11.14 -16.37 9.67
N GLN A 12 11.92 -15.37 9.20
CA GLN A 12 11.50 -14.50 8.10
C GLN A 12 11.04 -15.39 6.94
N PRO A 13 9.77 -15.37 6.57
CA PRO A 13 9.35 -16.06 5.37
C PRO A 13 10.19 -15.47 4.23
N ARG A 14 10.80 -16.33 3.44
CA ARG A 14 11.45 -15.95 2.18
C ARG A 14 10.45 -15.07 1.45
N PRO A 15 10.87 -13.94 0.82
CA PRO A 15 9.94 -13.08 0.12
C PRO A 15 9.13 -13.95 -0.83
N SER A 16 7.86 -14.10 -0.52
CA SER A 16 6.93 -14.82 -1.37
C SER A 16 6.91 -14.09 -2.70
N ILE A 17 7.07 -14.83 -3.79
CA ILE A 17 6.88 -14.33 -5.16
C ILE A 17 5.46 -13.75 -5.34
N TYR A 18 4.59 -13.91 -4.37
CA TYR A 18 3.16 -13.55 -4.35
C TYR A 18 2.83 -12.36 -3.43
N GLY A 19 3.69 -11.36 -3.35
CA GLY A 19 3.40 -10.12 -2.64
C GLY A 19 3.92 -10.08 -1.21
N GLY A 20 4.29 -8.89 -0.76
CA GLY A 20 4.89 -8.61 0.55
C GLY A 20 3.93 -8.77 1.74
N TYR A 21 3.21 -9.87 1.81
CA TYR A 21 2.30 -10.22 2.87
C TYR A 21 3.02 -11.02 3.96
N ASP A 22 3.04 -10.49 5.16
CA ASP A 22 3.51 -11.22 6.34
C ASP A 22 2.40 -12.08 6.97
N VAL A 23 1.16 -11.95 6.52
CA VAL A 23 -0.01 -12.68 7.03
C VAL A 23 -0.76 -13.33 5.86
N PRO A 24 -1.11 -14.61 5.95
CA PRO A 24 -1.85 -15.30 4.89
C PRO A 24 -3.22 -14.65 4.69
N ALA A 25 -3.55 -14.35 3.45
CA ALA A 25 -4.87 -13.85 3.09
C ALA A 25 -5.95 -14.86 3.49
N LYS A 26 -7.07 -14.39 4.02
CA LYS A 26 -8.24 -15.23 4.31
C LYS A 26 -9.09 -15.34 3.04
N PRO A 27 -9.13 -16.51 2.35
CA PRO A 27 -9.83 -16.65 1.07
C PRO A 27 -11.34 -16.37 1.16
N SER A 28 -11.91 -16.51 2.35
CA SER A 28 -13.34 -16.27 2.62
C SER A 28 -13.73 -14.80 2.72
N LEU A 29 -12.74 -13.88 2.82
CA LEU A 29 -13.01 -12.46 2.93
C LEU A 29 -12.76 -11.73 1.62
N PRO A 30 -13.61 -10.78 1.23
CA PRO A 30 -13.34 -9.89 0.11
C PRO A 30 -12.01 -9.12 0.34
N ALA A 31 -11.23 -8.89 -0.71
CA ALA A 31 -9.96 -8.18 -0.63
C ALA A 31 -10.06 -6.81 0.05
N THR A 32 -11.22 -6.14 -0.09
CA THR A 32 -11.50 -4.84 0.55
C THR A 32 -11.70 -4.90 2.06
N ARG A 33 -11.95 -6.10 2.60
CA ARG A 33 -12.16 -6.32 4.05
C ARG A 33 -10.98 -7.03 4.72
N GLN A 34 -9.92 -7.29 3.98
CA GLN A 34 -8.73 -7.92 4.54
C GLN A 34 -7.76 -6.85 5.01
N PRO A 35 -7.32 -6.88 6.29
CA PRO A 35 -6.24 -6.02 6.74
C PRO A 35 -4.95 -6.45 6.02
N VAL A 36 -4.29 -5.51 5.37
CA VAL A 36 -3.00 -5.72 4.72
C VAL A 36 -1.92 -5.10 5.59
N HIS A 37 -1.11 -5.93 6.20
CA HIS A 37 0.04 -5.49 6.99
C HIS A 37 1.29 -5.48 6.10
N TRP A 38 1.85 -4.30 5.89
CA TRP A 38 3.05 -4.13 5.09
C TRP A 38 4.29 -4.03 5.98
N SER A 39 5.37 -4.69 5.58
CA SER A 39 6.67 -4.46 6.21
C SER A 39 7.15 -3.03 5.92
N PRO A 40 7.75 -2.32 6.89
CA PRO A 40 8.37 -1.00 6.68
C PRO A 40 9.48 -0.99 5.62
N ARG A 41 10.07 -2.15 5.35
CA ARG A 41 11.06 -2.33 4.27
C ARG A 41 10.44 -2.25 2.88
N ILE A 42 9.19 -2.68 2.75
CA ILE A 42 8.45 -2.72 1.48
C ILE A 42 7.69 -1.43 1.28
N ASN A 43 6.95 -1.00 2.30
CA ASN A 43 6.15 0.22 2.27
C ASN A 43 6.70 1.26 3.26
N PRO A 44 7.43 2.27 2.78
CA PRO A 44 7.97 3.33 3.64
C PRO A 44 6.91 4.14 4.39
N ALA A 45 5.64 4.08 3.95
CA ALA A 45 4.55 4.75 4.65
C ALA A 45 4.05 4.01 5.90
N VAL A 46 4.62 2.85 6.22
CA VAL A 46 4.38 2.20 7.51
C VAL A 46 5.13 2.98 8.58
N THR A 47 4.39 3.60 9.48
CA THR A 47 4.97 4.34 10.62
C THR A 47 5.36 3.34 11.70
N VAL A 48 6.64 3.35 12.07
CA VAL A 48 7.17 2.53 13.17
C VAL A 48 7.05 3.33 14.45
N LEU A 49 6.30 2.82 15.41
CA LEU A 49 6.13 3.42 16.73
C LEU A 49 6.91 2.60 17.76
N THR A 50 7.52 3.29 18.69
CA THR A 50 8.29 2.72 19.80
C THR A 50 7.99 3.50 21.07
N GLU A 51 8.43 2.99 22.21
CA GLU A 51 8.39 3.75 23.46
C GLU A 51 9.26 5.01 23.37
N LEU A 52 8.81 6.05 24.06
CA LEU A 52 9.59 7.26 24.18
C LEU A 52 10.85 6.98 25.00
N PRO A 53 12.05 7.31 24.53
CA PRO A 53 13.28 7.14 25.29
C PRO A 53 13.25 7.89 26.63
N ASP A 54 13.77 7.28 27.69
CA ASP A 54 13.73 7.81 29.07
C ASP A 54 14.24 9.23 29.22
N HIS A 55 15.29 9.59 28.47
CA HIS A 55 15.87 10.94 28.50
C HIS A 55 14.94 12.04 27.94
N LEU A 56 13.87 11.67 27.24
CA LEU A 56 12.84 12.58 26.75
C LEU A 56 11.61 12.59 27.67
N LEU A 57 11.54 11.68 28.65
CA LEU A 57 10.52 11.71 29.69
C LEU A 57 10.73 12.93 30.57
N GLY A 58 9.71 13.73 30.80
CA GLY A 58 9.82 14.96 31.65
C GLY A 58 9.98 16.25 30.86
N THR A 59 10.09 16.25 29.55
CA THR A 59 10.13 17.48 28.73
C THR A 59 8.76 18.15 28.54
N GLY A 60 7.76 17.84 29.38
CA GLY A 60 6.42 18.41 29.30
C GLY A 60 5.56 17.82 28.17
N MET A 61 6.00 16.77 27.51
CA MET A 61 5.23 16.05 26.51
C MET A 61 4.14 15.21 27.22
N ALA A 62 2.89 15.63 27.08
CA ALA A 62 1.77 14.82 27.53
C ALA A 62 1.70 13.53 26.68
N PRO A 63 1.61 12.32 27.31
CA PRO A 63 1.44 11.09 26.57
C PRO A 63 0.11 11.14 25.81
N HIS A 64 0.15 10.84 24.52
CA HIS A 64 -1.05 10.68 23.71
C HIS A 64 -1.23 9.19 23.46
N ALA A 65 -2.30 8.64 23.97
CA ALA A 65 -2.71 7.29 23.62
C ALA A 65 -2.99 7.23 22.11
N VAL A 66 -2.43 6.25 21.42
CA VAL A 66 -2.78 5.96 20.03
C VAL A 66 -4.13 5.23 20.06
N PRO A 67 -5.20 5.76 19.45
CA PRO A 67 -6.46 5.04 19.36
C PRO A 67 -6.22 3.69 18.67
N ALA A 68 -6.75 2.62 19.25
CA ALA A 68 -6.60 1.26 18.72
C ALA A 68 -7.30 1.09 17.35
N GLU A 69 -8.28 1.94 17.03
CA GLU A 69 -9.02 1.91 15.77
C GLU A 69 -9.11 3.30 15.14
N PRO A 70 -8.86 3.40 13.81
CA PRO A 70 -9.08 4.65 13.07
C PRO A 70 -10.57 4.89 12.87
N PRO A 71 -11.02 6.16 12.76
CA PRO A 71 -12.41 6.48 12.47
C PRO A 71 -12.84 5.90 11.11
N ASP A 72 -14.10 5.48 11.02
CA ASP A 72 -14.74 4.60 10.03
C ASP A 72 -14.59 4.93 8.53
N HIS A 73 -13.99 6.03 8.12
CA HIS A 73 -14.06 6.50 6.71
C HIS A 73 -12.74 6.85 6.04
N ALA A 74 -11.61 6.71 6.71
CA ALA A 74 -10.30 6.93 6.12
C ALA A 74 -9.53 5.61 6.04
N ALA A 75 -8.84 5.36 4.90
CA ALA A 75 -7.89 4.25 4.85
C ALA A 75 -6.95 4.36 6.05
N PRO A 76 -6.93 3.35 6.94
CA PRO A 76 -6.17 3.42 8.17
C PRO A 76 -4.70 3.68 7.87
N PRO A 77 -4.02 4.52 8.63
CA PRO A 77 -2.58 4.64 8.52
C PRO A 77 -1.96 3.27 8.80
N HIS A 78 -1.00 2.87 7.98
CA HIS A 78 -0.26 1.64 8.22
C HIS A 78 0.68 1.87 9.41
N LEU A 79 0.44 1.13 10.50
CA LEU A 79 1.20 1.23 11.73
C LEU A 79 1.89 -0.10 12.01
N LEU A 80 3.14 -0.03 12.43
CA LEU A 80 3.86 -1.12 13.08
C LEU A 80 4.18 -0.66 14.50
N LEU A 81 3.53 -1.31 15.47
CA LEU A 81 3.83 -1.14 16.88
C LEU A 81 4.96 -2.11 17.23
N THR A 82 6.11 -1.59 17.58
CA THR A 82 7.12 -2.37 18.30
C THR A 82 6.74 -2.35 19.77
N VAL A 83 6.68 -3.51 20.40
CA VAL A 83 6.27 -3.76 21.80
C VAL A 83 6.19 -2.49 22.65
N VAL A 84 4.98 -2.00 22.86
CA VAL A 84 4.72 -0.80 23.66
C VAL A 84 3.82 -1.23 24.81
N GLU A 85 4.25 -0.94 26.03
CA GLU A 85 3.45 -1.16 27.21
C GLU A 85 2.15 -0.34 27.15
N PRO A 86 1.02 -0.87 27.65
CA PRO A 86 -0.20 -0.09 27.78
C PRO A 86 0.09 1.17 28.63
N CYS A 87 -0.24 2.34 28.12
CA CYS A 87 0.00 3.63 28.75
C CYS A 87 1.42 4.22 28.63
N ALA A 88 2.33 3.61 27.88
CA ALA A 88 3.63 4.20 27.61
C ALA A 88 3.52 5.44 26.71
N SER A 89 4.40 6.40 26.94
CA SER A 89 4.59 7.50 25.98
C SER A 89 5.19 6.96 24.70
N ILE A 90 4.66 7.37 23.54
CA ILE A 90 5.01 6.79 22.25
C ILE A 90 5.80 7.79 21.41
N ALA A 91 6.86 7.30 20.77
CA ALA A 91 7.64 8.00 19.78
C ALA A 91 7.51 7.34 18.40
N ALA A 92 7.72 8.11 17.34
CA ALA A 92 7.86 7.58 15.99
C ALA A 92 9.33 7.45 15.63
N LEU A 93 9.74 6.27 15.17
CA LEU A 93 11.08 6.02 14.65
C LEU A 93 11.11 6.27 13.15
N ILE A 94 11.87 7.26 12.72
CA ILE A 94 12.05 7.60 11.30
C ILE A 94 13.53 7.35 10.93
N PRO A 95 13.80 6.29 10.12
CA PRO A 95 15.13 6.09 9.56
C PRO A 95 15.55 7.27 8.67
N PHE A 96 16.81 7.68 8.78
CA PHE A 96 17.39 8.76 7.99
C PHE A 96 17.94 8.19 6.67
N ASP A 97 17.01 7.83 5.77
CA ASP A 97 17.29 7.21 4.49
C ASP A 97 16.60 7.97 3.33
N ASP A 98 16.78 7.49 2.12
CA ASP A 98 16.20 8.08 0.91
C ASP A 98 14.65 8.12 0.91
N ASP A 99 14.00 7.28 1.71
CA ASP A 99 12.56 7.21 1.85
C ASP A 99 12.02 8.12 2.99
N MET A 100 12.91 8.85 3.69
CA MET A 100 12.56 9.74 4.81
C MET A 100 11.42 10.73 4.49
N PRO A 101 11.39 11.41 3.33
CA PRO A 101 10.29 12.34 3.00
C PRO A 101 8.92 11.64 3.00
N GLY A 102 8.86 10.43 2.46
CA GLY A 102 7.64 9.62 2.46
C GLY A 102 7.21 9.19 3.86
N ARG A 103 8.17 8.88 4.75
CA ARG A 103 7.91 8.53 6.15
C ARG A 103 7.34 9.73 6.93
N ILE A 104 7.89 10.92 6.70
CA ILE A 104 7.40 12.17 7.31
C ILE A 104 5.96 12.46 6.87
N GLU A 105 5.66 12.29 5.57
CA GLU A 105 4.30 12.45 5.07
C GLU A 105 3.33 11.43 5.74
N ALA A 106 3.75 10.19 5.88
CA ALA A 106 2.95 9.17 6.54
C ALA A 106 2.70 9.50 8.02
N LEU A 107 3.74 9.96 8.74
CA LEU A 107 3.62 10.40 10.12
C LEU A 107 2.68 11.60 10.26
N ASN A 108 2.77 12.58 9.38
CA ASN A 108 1.85 13.73 9.36
C ASN A 108 0.40 13.29 9.16
N ARG A 109 0.16 12.34 8.26
CA ARG A 109 -1.18 11.76 8.05
C ARG A 109 -1.69 11.03 9.29
N LEU A 110 -0.83 10.25 9.97
CA LEU A 110 -1.15 9.61 11.24
C LEU A 110 -1.53 10.64 12.31
N TRP A 111 -0.74 11.70 12.47
CA TRP A 111 -1.00 12.76 13.43
C TRP A 111 -2.35 13.45 13.19
N HIS A 112 -2.70 13.72 11.90
CA HIS A 112 -4.00 14.25 11.54
C HIS A 112 -5.14 13.29 11.91
N ALA A 113 -4.97 11.99 11.61
CA ALA A 113 -5.95 10.95 11.92
C ALA A 113 -6.23 10.87 13.43
N GLN A 114 -5.19 10.85 14.26
CA GLN A 114 -5.31 10.78 15.71
C GLN A 114 -6.02 12.00 16.33
N ARG A 115 -5.93 13.16 15.69
CA ARG A 115 -6.56 14.39 16.15
C ARG A 115 -7.94 14.65 15.53
N GLY A 116 -8.52 13.67 14.84
CA GLY A 116 -9.80 13.84 14.16
C GLY A 116 -9.78 14.94 13.08
N LYS A 117 -8.58 15.33 12.61
CA LYS A 117 -8.43 16.33 11.55
C LYS A 117 -8.54 15.69 10.18
N ARG A 118 -8.86 16.50 9.16
CA ARG A 118 -8.86 16.03 7.77
C ARG A 118 -7.49 15.48 7.41
N ILE A 119 -7.45 14.19 7.02
CA ILE A 119 -6.22 13.51 6.62
C ILE A 119 -5.78 14.03 5.26
N PRO A 120 -4.53 14.51 5.10
CA PRO A 120 -3.98 14.88 3.80
C PRO A 120 -4.00 13.69 2.82
N PRO A 121 -4.27 13.93 1.53
CA PRO A 121 -4.27 12.85 0.53
C PRO A 121 -2.88 12.24 0.39
N ASP A 122 -2.85 10.95 0.06
CA ASP A 122 -1.60 10.26 -0.31
C ASP A 122 -1.14 10.75 -1.70
N THR A 123 0.03 11.39 -1.76
CA THR A 123 0.56 12.00 -2.99
C THR A 123 1.39 11.05 -3.85
N ARG A 124 1.68 9.82 -3.36
CA ARG A 124 2.49 8.83 -4.08
C ARG A 124 1.88 8.42 -5.42
N ILE A 125 0.56 8.37 -5.49
CA ILE A 125 -0.20 7.96 -6.69
C ILE A 125 -1.15 9.07 -7.08
N THR A 126 -0.94 9.67 -8.26
CA THR A 126 -1.83 10.70 -8.80
C THR A 126 -3.21 10.12 -9.16
N ARG A 127 -4.23 10.99 -9.28
CA ARG A 127 -5.58 10.58 -9.72
C ARG A 127 -5.55 9.87 -11.08
N GLN A 128 -4.74 10.38 -12.01
CA GLN A 128 -4.59 9.80 -13.36
C GLN A 128 -3.94 8.40 -13.28
N GLN A 129 -2.87 8.26 -12.51
CA GLN A 129 -2.22 6.95 -12.30
C GLN A 129 -3.19 5.94 -11.66
N ARG A 130 -3.97 6.37 -10.67
CA ARG A 130 -4.98 5.52 -10.03
C ARG A 130 -6.04 5.05 -11.03
N GLY A 131 -6.50 5.93 -11.92
CA GLY A 131 -7.39 5.56 -13.02
C GLY A 131 -6.77 4.50 -13.94
N ARG A 132 -5.52 4.71 -14.36
CA ARG A 132 -4.80 3.75 -15.21
C ARG A 132 -4.59 2.40 -14.53
N LEU A 133 -4.23 2.39 -13.24
CA LEU A 133 -4.06 1.15 -12.46
C LEU A 133 -5.36 0.34 -12.38
N ARG A 134 -6.51 1.00 -12.21
CA ARG A 134 -7.81 0.32 -12.23
C ARG A 134 -8.08 -0.35 -13.58
N LEU A 135 -7.80 0.34 -14.68
CA LEU A 135 -7.95 -0.23 -16.02
C LEU A 135 -7.02 -1.44 -16.23
N MET A 136 -5.77 -1.36 -15.74
CA MET A 136 -4.84 -2.49 -15.78
C MET A 136 -5.36 -3.70 -15.01
N LEU A 137 -5.89 -3.50 -13.79
CA LEU A 137 -6.47 -4.58 -12.99
C LEU A 137 -7.67 -5.21 -13.71
N GLN A 138 -8.61 -4.41 -14.23
CA GLN A 138 -9.77 -4.91 -14.97
C GLN A 138 -9.35 -5.72 -16.21
N ALA A 139 -8.35 -5.25 -16.96
CA ALA A 139 -7.86 -5.94 -18.14
C ALA A 139 -7.18 -7.29 -17.76
N CYS A 140 -6.38 -7.32 -16.69
CA CYS A 140 -5.78 -8.54 -16.18
C CYS A 140 -6.82 -9.54 -15.68
N ASP A 141 -7.84 -9.09 -14.94
CA ASP A 141 -8.92 -9.94 -14.47
C ASP A 141 -9.69 -10.58 -15.64
N GLY A 142 -9.95 -9.81 -16.69
CA GLY A 142 -10.55 -10.33 -17.92
C GLY A 142 -9.67 -11.43 -18.55
N ARG A 143 -8.36 -11.20 -18.67
CA ARG A 143 -7.42 -12.19 -19.23
C ARG A 143 -7.32 -13.45 -18.36
N CYS A 144 -7.26 -13.31 -17.06
CA CYS A 144 -7.24 -14.44 -16.12
C CYS A 144 -8.49 -15.33 -16.23
N ARG A 145 -9.62 -14.73 -16.61
CA ARG A 145 -10.87 -15.45 -16.88
C ARG A 145 -11.01 -15.98 -18.32
N GLY A 146 -9.95 -15.88 -19.12
CA GLY A 146 -9.92 -16.38 -20.50
C GLY A 146 -10.52 -15.46 -21.55
N ALA A 147 -10.94 -14.22 -21.19
CA ALA A 147 -11.50 -13.29 -22.16
C ALA A 147 -10.49 -12.90 -23.26
N SER A 148 -10.94 -12.75 -24.51
CA SER A 148 -10.11 -12.24 -25.59
C SER A 148 -9.81 -10.75 -25.42
N TYR A 149 -8.74 -10.25 -26.01
CA TYR A 149 -8.43 -8.81 -25.99
C TYR A 149 -9.59 -7.96 -26.55
N ARG A 150 -10.31 -8.48 -27.56
CA ARG A 150 -11.47 -7.80 -28.13
C ARG A 150 -12.62 -7.74 -27.13
N ALA A 151 -12.94 -8.86 -26.46
CA ALA A 151 -13.99 -8.88 -25.44
C ALA A 151 -13.68 -7.94 -24.26
N ILE A 152 -12.40 -7.87 -23.85
CA ILE A 152 -11.96 -6.91 -22.82
C ILE A 152 -12.16 -5.47 -23.32
N ALA A 153 -11.80 -5.16 -24.58
CA ALA A 153 -12.01 -3.84 -25.15
C ALA A 153 -13.49 -3.45 -25.22
N GLU A 154 -14.35 -4.37 -25.60
CA GLU A 154 -15.80 -4.16 -25.67
C GLU A 154 -16.40 -3.81 -24.30
N VAL A 155 -15.98 -4.52 -23.26
CA VAL A 155 -16.40 -4.22 -21.88
C VAL A 155 -15.86 -2.88 -21.38
N MET A 156 -14.60 -2.55 -21.69
CA MET A 156 -13.93 -1.34 -21.16
C MET A 156 -14.29 -0.07 -21.93
N PHE A 157 -14.52 -0.16 -23.24
CA PHE A 157 -14.67 1.01 -24.11
C PHE A 157 -15.99 1.07 -24.86
N GLY A 158 -16.81 0.02 -24.77
CA GLY A 158 -18.09 -0.11 -25.47
C GLY A 158 -17.96 -0.83 -26.82
N THR A 159 -18.98 -1.64 -27.14
CA THR A 159 -19.05 -2.47 -28.34
C THR A 159 -19.05 -1.65 -29.63
N GLU A 160 -19.80 -0.56 -29.65
CA GLU A 160 -19.89 0.33 -30.83
C GLU A 160 -18.53 0.94 -31.19
N ARG A 161 -17.80 1.41 -30.18
CA ARG A 161 -16.48 2.00 -30.38
C ARG A 161 -15.43 0.98 -30.86
N VAL A 162 -15.54 -0.27 -30.41
CA VAL A 162 -14.66 -1.36 -30.85
C VAL A 162 -15.00 -1.83 -32.24
N ALA A 163 -16.28 -1.74 -32.63
CA ALA A 163 -16.75 -2.09 -33.97
C ALA A 163 -16.48 -1.02 -35.04
N ALA A 164 -16.19 0.22 -34.63
CA ALA A 164 -15.95 1.34 -35.54
C ALA A 164 -14.71 1.15 -36.45
N ASP A 165 -13.71 0.42 -35.97
CA ASP A 165 -12.45 0.19 -36.69
C ASP A 165 -12.18 -1.32 -36.84
N PRO A 166 -11.45 -1.73 -37.92
CA PRO A 166 -10.98 -3.10 -38.03
C PRO A 166 -10.09 -3.49 -36.85
N TRP A 167 -10.50 -4.52 -36.09
CA TRP A 167 -9.85 -4.89 -34.84
C TRP A 167 -8.34 -5.11 -34.93
N LYS A 168 -7.84 -5.67 -36.03
CA LYS A 168 -6.41 -5.98 -36.22
C LYS A 168 -5.52 -4.75 -36.19
N THR A 169 -6.02 -3.60 -36.61
CA THR A 169 -5.31 -2.32 -36.72
C THR A 169 -5.84 -1.26 -35.75
N SER A 170 -6.78 -1.63 -34.87
CA SER A 170 -7.41 -0.70 -33.95
C SER A 170 -6.46 -0.23 -32.85
N PRO A 171 -6.35 1.08 -32.59
CA PRO A 171 -5.61 1.61 -31.43
C PRO A 171 -6.13 1.08 -30.10
N LEU A 172 -7.41 0.66 -30.02
CA LEU A 172 -7.98 0.07 -28.82
C LEU A 172 -7.40 -1.31 -28.52
N ARG A 173 -7.06 -2.07 -29.57
CA ARG A 173 -6.35 -3.35 -29.42
C ARG A 173 -5.01 -3.16 -28.71
N ASP A 174 -4.19 -2.24 -29.20
CA ASP A 174 -2.86 -1.98 -28.66
C ASP A 174 -2.95 -1.41 -27.25
N ARG A 175 -3.96 -0.57 -27.00
CA ARG A 175 -4.24 -0.05 -25.67
C ARG A 175 -4.58 -1.16 -24.66
N VAL A 176 -5.42 -2.13 -25.03
CA VAL A 176 -5.77 -3.25 -24.13
C VAL A 176 -4.57 -4.16 -23.91
N ILE A 177 -3.80 -4.46 -24.95
CA ILE A 177 -2.56 -5.25 -24.82
C ILE A 177 -1.63 -4.56 -23.81
N GLY A 178 -1.35 -3.27 -23.98
CA GLY A 178 -0.49 -2.51 -23.07
C GLY A 178 -1.03 -2.40 -21.63
N LEU A 179 -2.37 -2.42 -21.44
CA LEU A 179 -2.95 -2.48 -20.11
C LEU A 179 -2.72 -3.84 -19.46
N VAL A 180 -2.90 -4.94 -20.19
CA VAL A 180 -2.65 -6.30 -19.69
C VAL A 180 -1.18 -6.49 -19.38
N GLU A 181 -0.28 -6.14 -20.29
CA GLU A 181 1.18 -6.26 -20.09
C GLU A 181 1.64 -5.42 -18.88
N GLY A 182 1.19 -4.16 -18.81
CA GLY A 182 1.49 -3.28 -17.68
C GLY A 182 0.97 -3.82 -16.36
N GLY A 183 -0.25 -4.36 -16.33
CA GLY A 183 -0.84 -4.97 -15.14
C GLY A 183 -0.11 -6.24 -14.73
N THR A 184 0.22 -7.11 -15.67
CA THR A 184 1.02 -8.32 -15.42
C THR A 184 2.40 -7.97 -14.85
N GLY A 185 3.06 -6.95 -15.41
CA GLY A 185 4.34 -6.45 -14.87
C GLY A 185 4.24 -5.89 -13.45
N LEU A 186 3.10 -5.25 -13.11
CA LEU A 186 2.86 -4.82 -11.73
C LEU A 186 2.66 -6.03 -10.80
N ILE A 187 1.85 -7.01 -11.20
CA ILE A 187 1.61 -8.22 -10.42
C ILE A 187 2.91 -9.01 -10.20
N ALA A 188 3.79 -9.05 -11.20
CA ALA A 188 5.11 -9.69 -11.13
C ALA A 188 6.14 -8.94 -10.24
N GLY A 189 5.71 -8.01 -9.39
CA GLY A 189 6.56 -7.29 -8.43
C GLY A 189 6.74 -5.80 -8.76
N GLY A 190 6.33 -5.33 -9.93
CA GLY A 190 6.41 -3.92 -10.30
C GLY A 190 5.61 -2.99 -9.40
N TYR A 191 4.62 -3.51 -8.66
CA TYR A 191 3.82 -2.77 -7.69
C TYR A 191 4.65 -2.18 -6.54
N LEU A 192 5.80 -2.75 -6.21
CA LEU A 192 6.68 -2.24 -5.15
C LEU A 192 7.09 -0.77 -5.36
N ARG A 193 7.17 -0.34 -6.63
CA ARG A 193 7.46 1.05 -6.98
C ARG A 193 6.35 2.02 -6.62
N LEU A 194 5.12 1.54 -6.44
CA LEU A 194 3.97 2.36 -6.09
C LEU A 194 3.99 2.81 -4.62
N PHE A 195 4.78 2.15 -3.77
CA PHE A 195 4.93 2.53 -2.37
C PHE A 195 5.90 3.68 -2.14
N ARG A 196 6.72 4.03 -3.14
CA ARG A 196 7.73 5.05 -3.03
C ARG A 196 7.33 6.33 -3.74
N HIS A 197 7.74 7.45 -3.20
CA HIS A 197 7.60 8.74 -3.88
C HIS A 197 8.45 8.75 -5.16
N ARG A 198 7.90 9.32 -6.23
CA ARG A 198 8.68 9.57 -7.44
C ARG A 198 9.75 10.59 -7.11
N ARG A 199 11.01 10.21 -7.23
CA ARG A 199 12.10 11.19 -7.26
C ARG A 199 11.90 12.02 -8.53
N ARG A 200 11.73 13.34 -8.37
CA ARG A 200 11.96 14.25 -9.48
C ARG A 200 13.48 14.35 -9.61
N ALA A 201 14.02 13.81 -10.70
CA ALA A 201 15.39 14.10 -11.13
C ALA A 201 15.48 15.58 -11.47
#